data_ef4091cd648d6107e56d2d82f2d3727f
#
_entry.id   ef4091cd648d6107e56d2d82f2d3727f
#
_cell.length_a   1.000
_cell.length_b   1.000
_cell.length_c   1.000
_cell.angle_alpha   90.00
_cell.angle_beta   90.00
_cell.angle_gamma   90.00
#
_symmetry.space_group_name_H-M   'P 1'
#
loop_
_entity.id
_entity.type
_entity.pdbx_description
1 polymer ?
#
loop_
_entity_poly.entity_id
_entity_poly.type
_entity_poly.pdbx_seq_one_letter_code
_entity_poly.pdbx_strand_id
1 'polypeptide(L)'
;MWRAAVGVVVFAVWLHLLCSFLQLEVPETVARFLSENVLGMVAEQTPEELLAEAWNVMIVPPTVGWTKVAVGVNACVDVVVCGVGLLTALGLNPGNQADHDILQSTEDLRETFSYFMEKGVAAERFFAEKEHFQNIALAASKYPGAKHFVGGNAALIGQKLGSNGNLSVSLLISQIPSEITVHLELASMTDTAYMNTIVEQVLTLVNSIGLNEQELLFISRAGSGPHSSQQYWSGTPDVAMVSDIIFWLLKEYGRTDSTRDSDLTRIHFHTLSYHMIAIIDGYWNNQVASVAAGARIAGSQACGTGAIDPTKVVLKFPMQFVLSNIDKSLKTKKMTLSPTDPVGMWHRENITFFITPVLVCIDPIRTVGLGDSISAEGLLYSERQ
;
A
#
# COMPACT_ATOMS: atom_id res chain seq x y z
N MET A 1 35.06 -30.32 -13.56
CA MET A 1 33.77 -30.87 -13.09
C MET A 1 32.54 -30.19 -13.77
N TRP A 2 32.45 -28.87 -13.83
CA TRP A 2 31.27 -28.16 -14.42
C TRP A 2 31.01 -28.51 -15.91
N ARG A 3 32.06 -28.58 -16.73
CA ARG A 3 31.92 -28.94 -18.17
C ARG A 3 31.41 -30.38 -18.39
N ALA A 4 31.74 -31.30 -17.50
CA ALA A 4 31.24 -32.67 -17.59
C ALA A 4 29.76 -32.75 -17.18
N ALA A 5 29.34 -32.01 -16.15
CA ALA A 5 27.93 -31.96 -15.71
C ALA A 5 27.02 -31.38 -16.79
N VAL A 6 27.42 -30.25 -17.42
CA VAL A 6 26.68 -29.64 -18.54
C VAL A 6 26.58 -30.60 -19.72
N GLY A 7 27.65 -31.35 -20.03
CA GLY A 7 27.63 -32.34 -21.11
C GLY A 7 26.61 -33.47 -20.87
N VAL A 8 26.49 -33.95 -19.65
CA VAL A 8 25.53 -35.02 -19.28
C VAL A 8 24.08 -34.53 -19.40
N VAL A 9 23.79 -33.31 -18.93
CA VAL A 9 22.44 -32.70 -19.05
C VAL A 9 22.06 -32.48 -20.51
N VAL A 10 22.94 -31.91 -21.32
CA VAL A 10 22.71 -31.69 -22.75
C VAL A 10 22.48 -33.03 -23.47
N PHE A 11 23.24 -34.06 -23.15
CA PHE A 11 23.05 -35.39 -23.74
C PHE A 11 21.70 -36.01 -23.35
N ALA A 12 21.30 -35.90 -22.08
CA ALA A 12 20.03 -36.44 -21.59
C ALA A 12 18.84 -35.74 -22.25
N VAL A 13 18.86 -34.40 -22.39
CA VAL A 13 17.84 -33.62 -23.11
C VAL A 13 17.81 -34.00 -24.59
N TRP A 14 18.96 -34.14 -25.24
CA TRP A 14 19.04 -34.53 -26.65
C TRP A 14 18.49 -35.96 -26.86
N LEU A 15 18.81 -36.89 -25.97
CA LEU A 15 18.29 -38.25 -26.03
C LEU A 15 16.78 -38.29 -25.85
N HIS A 16 16.24 -37.52 -24.92
CA HIS A 16 14.78 -37.38 -24.72
C HIS A 16 14.07 -36.86 -25.99
N LEU A 17 14.59 -35.79 -26.58
CA LEU A 17 14.06 -35.21 -27.82
C LEU A 17 14.14 -36.21 -28.99
N LEU A 18 15.23 -36.95 -29.08
CA LEU A 18 15.42 -38.01 -30.13
C LEU A 18 14.43 -39.16 -29.95
N CYS A 19 14.24 -39.65 -28.71
CA CYS A 19 13.25 -40.70 -28.42
C CYS A 19 11.83 -40.23 -28.75
N SER A 20 11.47 -39.00 -28.38
CA SER A 20 10.17 -38.37 -28.71
C SER A 20 9.96 -38.25 -30.24
N PHE A 21 10.99 -37.85 -30.96
CA PHE A 21 10.94 -37.72 -32.41
C PHE A 21 10.78 -39.06 -33.13
N LEU A 22 11.42 -40.14 -32.61
CA LEU A 22 11.38 -41.49 -33.16
C LEU A 22 10.18 -42.31 -32.61
N GLN A 23 9.32 -41.72 -31.77
CA GLN A 23 8.21 -42.37 -31.07
C GLN A 23 8.64 -43.61 -30.26
N LEU A 24 9.85 -43.56 -29.73
CA LEU A 24 10.40 -44.59 -28.84
C LEU A 24 10.11 -44.22 -27.36
N GLU A 25 9.88 -45.23 -26.52
CA GLU A 25 9.76 -45.02 -25.08
C GLU A 25 11.09 -44.47 -24.51
N VAL A 26 11.00 -43.38 -23.77
CA VAL A 26 12.18 -42.80 -23.08
C VAL A 26 12.60 -43.76 -21.97
N PRO A 27 13.86 -44.20 -21.89
CA PRO A 27 14.33 -45.04 -20.82
C PRO A 27 13.99 -44.44 -19.46
N GLU A 28 13.44 -45.19 -18.54
CA GLU A 28 13.00 -44.74 -17.21
C GLU A 28 14.11 -44.03 -16.43
N THR A 29 15.36 -44.46 -16.59
CA THR A 29 16.56 -43.81 -16.03
C THR A 29 16.81 -42.43 -16.58
N VAL A 30 16.51 -42.15 -17.86
CA VAL A 30 16.64 -40.82 -18.50
C VAL A 30 15.49 -39.93 -18.07
N ALA A 31 14.28 -40.46 -18.07
CA ALA A 31 13.11 -39.71 -17.60
C ALA A 31 13.25 -39.31 -16.14
N ARG A 32 13.73 -40.22 -15.28
CA ARG A 32 13.99 -39.96 -13.86
C ARG A 32 15.14 -38.96 -13.66
N PHE A 33 16.24 -39.09 -14.39
CA PHE A 33 17.34 -38.13 -14.35
C PHE A 33 16.89 -36.70 -14.78
N LEU A 34 16.07 -36.60 -15.83
CA LEU A 34 15.53 -35.31 -16.28
C LEU A 34 14.56 -34.72 -15.26
N SER A 35 13.69 -35.53 -14.64
CA SER A 35 12.77 -35.05 -13.60
C SER A 35 13.50 -34.60 -12.32
N GLU A 36 14.56 -35.30 -11.92
CA GLU A 36 15.28 -35.02 -10.68
C GLU A 36 16.36 -33.93 -10.84
N ASN A 37 16.99 -33.79 -12.01
CA ASN A 37 18.15 -32.92 -12.21
C ASN A 37 17.99 -31.82 -13.25
N VAL A 38 16.96 -31.84 -14.09
CA VAL A 38 16.71 -30.82 -15.09
C VAL A 38 15.38 -30.16 -14.86
N LEU A 39 14.28 -30.89 -14.73
CA LEU A 39 12.96 -30.35 -14.40
C LEU A 39 12.88 -29.86 -12.95
N GLY A 40 13.61 -30.53 -12.02
CA GLY A 40 13.75 -30.06 -10.63
C GLY A 40 14.72 -28.88 -10.47
N MET A 41 15.54 -28.54 -11.48
CA MET A 41 16.40 -27.34 -11.49
C MET A 41 15.72 -26.12 -12.10
N VAL A 42 14.64 -26.30 -12.81
CA VAL A 42 13.72 -25.20 -13.18
C VAL A 42 12.58 -25.24 -12.17
N ALA A 43 12.87 -24.87 -10.94
CA ALA A 43 11.79 -24.55 -10.02
C ALA A 43 10.96 -23.46 -10.70
N GLU A 44 9.69 -23.75 -10.95
CA GLU A 44 8.77 -22.78 -11.52
C GLU A 44 8.69 -21.62 -10.54
N GLN A 45 9.09 -20.42 -10.99
CA GLN A 45 9.08 -19.23 -10.11
C GLN A 45 7.68 -18.99 -9.60
N THR A 46 7.55 -18.69 -8.32
CA THR A 46 6.27 -18.35 -7.72
C THR A 46 5.76 -17.01 -8.25
N PRO A 47 4.44 -16.77 -8.24
CA PRO A 47 3.89 -15.45 -8.59
C PRO A 47 4.51 -14.32 -7.78
N GLU A 48 4.86 -14.56 -6.52
CA GLU A 48 5.51 -13.61 -5.62
C GLU A 48 6.93 -13.27 -6.07
N GLU A 49 7.70 -14.28 -6.52
CA GLU A 49 9.06 -14.08 -7.07
C GLU A 49 9.00 -13.28 -8.37
N LEU A 50 8.14 -13.68 -9.31
CA LEU A 50 7.95 -12.99 -10.59
C LEU A 50 7.54 -11.53 -10.39
N LEU A 51 6.64 -11.27 -9.46
CA LEU A 51 6.16 -9.92 -9.17
C LEU A 51 7.24 -9.05 -8.53
N ALA A 52 7.99 -9.59 -7.57
CA ALA A 52 9.11 -8.88 -6.95
C ALA A 52 10.22 -8.54 -7.98
N GLU A 53 10.53 -9.45 -8.89
CA GLU A 53 11.48 -9.21 -9.99
C GLU A 53 10.96 -8.16 -10.97
N ALA A 54 9.68 -8.21 -11.35
CA ALA A 54 9.07 -7.22 -12.23
C ALA A 54 9.14 -5.80 -11.64
N TRP A 55 8.85 -5.65 -10.35
CA TRP A 55 9.01 -4.35 -9.68
C TRP A 55 10.45 -3.82 -9.73
N ASN A 56 11.45 -4.68 -9.57
CA ASN A 56 12.86 -4.26 -9.64
C ASN A 56 13.22 -3.68 -11.02
N VAL A 57 12.56 -4.15 -12.08
CA VAL A 57 12.75 -3.61 -13.44
C VAL A 57 11.95 -2.32 -13.66
N MET A 58 10.72 -2.26 -13.14
CA MET A 58 9.81 -1.13 -13.35
C MET A 58 10.16 0.10 -12.49
N ILE A 59 10.78 -0.10 -11.31
CA ILE A 59 11.14 1.00 -10.41
C ILE A 59 12.43 1.65 -10.91
N VAL A 60 12.27 2.55 -11.87
CA VAL A 60 13.36 3.37 -12.40
C VAL A 60 13.37 4.75 -11.73
N PRO A 61 14.55 5.27 -11.37
CA PRO A 61 14.65 6.62 -10.81
C PRO A 61 14.06 7.66 -11.75
N PRO A 62 13.49 8.76 -11.20
CA PRO A 62 13.01 9.88 -11.98
C PRO A 62 14.17 10.56 -12.73
N THR A 63 13.89 11.18 -13.87
CA THR A 63 14.90 11.93 -14.66
C THR A 63 15.29 13.21 -13.94
N VAL A 64 14.34 13.82 -13.24
CA VAL A 64 14.56 14.99 -12.36
C VAL A 64 14.17 14.59 -10.95
N GLY A 65 15.15 14.27 -10.12
CA GLY A 65 14.95 13.87 -8.74
C GLY A 65 14.75 15.05 -7.79
N TRP A 66 14.09 14.78 -6.67
CA TRP A 66 13.95 15.73 -5.56
C TRP A 66 15.31 15.98 -4.90
N THR A 67 15.68 17.24 -4.71
CA THR A 67 16.93 17.62 -4.05
C THR A 67 16.73 18.09 -2.61
N LYS A 68 15.55 18.63 -2.30
CA LYS A 68 15.18 19.09 -0.97
C LYS A 68 13.72 18.76 -0.69
N VAL A 69 13.43 18.35 0.54
CA VAL A 69 12.07 18.09 1.04
C VAL A 69 11.92 18.73 2.40
N ALA A 70 10.79 19.38 2.62
CA ALA A 70 10.35 19.84 3.93
C ALA A 70 9.21 18.93 4.39
N VAL A 71 9.23 18.44 5.62
CA VAL A 71 8.23 17.54 6.19
C VAL A 71 7.71 18.12 7.51
N GLY A 72 6.42 18.20 7.65
CA GLY A 72 5.68 18.65 8.84
C GLY A 72 4.33 17.91 8.88
N VAL A 73 3.63 17.81 9.99
CA VAL A 73 3.64 18.61 11.23
C VAL A 73 3.77 17.71 12.46
N ASN A 74 3.40 16.42 12.33
CA ASN A 74 3.24 15.48 13.44
C ASN A 74 4.47 14.58 13.62
N ALA A 75 5.00 14.53 14.85
CA ALA A 75 6.00 13.55 15.26
C ALA A 75 5.68 13.06 16.67
N CYS A 76 5.74 11.76 16.89
CA CYS A 76 5.47 11.11 18.16
C CYS A 76 6.33 9.86 18.36
N VAL A 77 6.10 9.15 19.44
CA VAL A 77 6.67 7.82 19.67
C VAL A 77 5.52 6.81 19.67
N ASP A 78 5.55 5.86 18.75
CA ASP A 78 4.63 4.75 18.71
C ASP A 78 5.08 3.66 19.68
N VAL A 79 4.14 3.11 20.43
CA VAL A 79 4.38 1.97 21.32
C VAL A 79 3.62 0.76 20.79
N VAL A 80 4.36 -0.27 20.43
CA VAL A 80 3.79 -1.54 19.92
C VAL A 80 3.89 -2.61 20.99
N VAL A 81 2.74 -3.18 21.35
CA VAL A 81 2.62 -4.20 22.40
C VAL A 81 1.69 -5.34 21.97
N CYS A 82 1.81 -6.48 22.63
CA CYS A 82 0.80 -7.54 22.51
C CYS A 82 -0.52 -7.07 23.13
N GLY A 83 -1.57 -6.87 22.30
CA GLY A 83 -2.83 -6.31 22.72
C GLY A 83 -3.52 -7.17 23.80
N VAL A 84 -3.58 -8.50 23.62
CA VAL A 84 -4.14 -9.42 24.62
C VAL A 84 -3.40 -9.30 25.96
N GLY A 85 -2.06 -9.26 25.90
CA GLY A 85 -1.23 -9.11 27.10
C GLY A 85 -1.46 -7.77 27.80
N LEU A 86 -1.55 -6.67 27.06
CA LEU A 86 -1.85 -5.35 27.62
C LEU A 86 -3.23 -5.31 28.29
N LEU A 87 -4.29 -5.82 27.64
CA LEU A 87 -5.63 -5.86 28.20
C LEU A 87 -5.66 -6.69 29.49
N THR A 88 -4.99 -7.84 29.50
CA THR A 88 -4.84 -8.67 30.71
C THR A 88 -4.14 -7.92 31.85
N ALA A 89 -3.06 -7.19 31.53
CA ALA A 89 -2.33 -6.39 32.53
C ALA A 89 -3.16 -5.21 33.08
N LEU A 90 -4.10 -4.69 32.28
CA LEU A 90 -5.08 -3.69 32.68
C LEU A 90 -6.28 -4.28 33.47
N GLY A 91 -6.30 -5.59 33.69
CA GLY A 91 -7.40 -6.28 34.38
C GLY A 91 -8.66 -6.47 33.53
N LEU A 92 -8.53 -6.30 32.21
CA LEU A 92 -9.63 -6.41 31.24
C LEU A 92 -9.67 -7.83 30.67
N ASN A 93 -10.68 -8.59 31.01
CA ASN A 93 -10.90 -9.93 30.45
C ASN A 93 -11.75 -9.86 29.17
N PRO A 94 -11.65 -10.86 28.26
CA PRO A 94 -12.54 -10.96 27.12
C PRO A 94 -14.03 -10.86 27.56
N GLY A 95 -14.82 -10.16 26.76
CA GLY A 95 -16.24 -9.93 27.06
C GLY A 95 -17.03 -9.62 25.78
N ASN A 96 -18.02 -8.76 25.91
CA ASN A 96 -18.83 -8.33 24.78
C ASN A 96 -17.94 -7.79 23.65
N GLN A 97 -18.44 -7.93 22.43
CA GLN A 97 -17.79 -7.44 21.22
C GLN A 97 -18.67 -6.35 20.63
N ALA A 98 -18.14 -5.17 20.53
CA ALA A 98 -18.80 -4.04 19.88
C ALA A 98 -17.75 -3.16 19.18
N ASP A 99 -18.13 -2.57 18.07
CA ASP A 99 -17.32 -1.54 17.42
C ASP A 99 -17.74 -0.17 17.96
N HIS A 100 -16.75 0.57 18.44
CA HIS A 100 -16.92 1.94 18.91
C HIS A 100 -16.08 2.85 18.03
N ASP A 101 -16.70 3.79 17.33
CA ASP A 101 -15.99 4.75 16.46
C ASP A 101 -15.04 5.64 17.25
N ILE A 102 -15.44 6.02 18.49
CA ILE A 102 -14.65 6.79 19.44
C ILE A 102 -14.68 6.06 20.78
N LEU A 103 -13.51 5.84 21.38
CA LEU A 103 -13.39 5.17 22.67
C LEU A 103 -13.60 6.16 23.81
N GLN A 104 -14.63 5.95 24.61
CA GLN A 104 -14.92 6.76 25.80
C GLN A 104 -14.28 6.17 27.07
N SER A 105 -13.99 4.87 27.05
CA SER A 105 -13.51 4.12 28.20
C SER A 105 -12.55 3.00 27.81
N THR A 106 -11.90 2.42 28.82
CA THR A 106 -11.10 1.20 28.65
C THR A 106 -11.96 -0.01 28.29
N GLU A 107 -13.24 0.01 28.66
CA GLU A 107 -14.19 -1.02 28.27
C GLU A 107 -14.48 -0.98 26.76
N ASP A 108 -14.70 0.20 26.20
CA ASP A 108 -14.87 0.38 24.75
C ASP A 108 -13.63 -0.11 23.98
N LEU A 109 -12.42 0.14 24.53
CA LEU A 109 -11.19 -0.40 23.95
C LEU A 109 -11.21 -1.93 23.93
N ARG A 110 -11.60 -2.57 25.03
CA ARG A 110 -11.69 -4.01 25.15
C ARG A 110 -12.70 -4.60 24.17
N GLU A 111 -13.88 -4.01 24.07
CA GLU A 111 -14.97 -4.46 23.18
C GLU A 111 -14.56 -4.31 21.72
N THR A 112 -14.03 -3.15 21.35
CA THR A 112 -13.53 -2.88 19.98
C THR A 112 -12.38 -3.79 19.60
N PHE A 113 -11.40 -3.98 20.52
CA PHE A 113 -10.30 -4.90 20.29
C PHE A 113 -10.80 -6.33 20.04
N SER A 114 -11.72 -6.82 20.88
CA SER A 114 -12.29 -8.16 20.75
C SER A 114 -13.05 -8.34 19.43
N TYR A 115 -13.81 -7.32 19.03
CA TYR A 115 -14.57 -7.30 17.77
C TYR A 115 -13.67 -7.42 16.53
N PHE A 116 -12.60 -6.64 16.47
CA PHE A 116 -11.70 -6.66 15.32
C PHE A 116 -10.76 -7.86 15.33
N MET A 117 -10.36 -8.35 16.49
CA MET A 117 -9.58 -9.59 16.62
C MET A 117 -10.34 -10.80 16.08
N GLU A 118 -11.64 -10.93 16.38
CA GLU A 118 -12.46 -12.01 15.80
C GLU A 118 -12.53 -11.94 14.28
N LYS A 119 -12.58 -10.73 13.72
CA LYS A 119 -12.63 -10.51 12.27
C LYS A 119 -11.28 -10.62 11.61
N GLY A 120 -10.17 -10.63 12.34
CA GLY A 120 -8.82 -10.60 11.80
C GLY A 120 -8.53 -9.35 10.98
N VAL A 121 -9.09 -8.20 11.36
CA VAL A 121 -8.97 -6.91 10.66
C VAL A 121 -8.32 -5.88 11.59
N ALA A 122 -7.50 -5.00 11.02
CA ALA A 122 -6.97 -3.84 11.73
C ALA A 122 -8.05 -2.76 11.88
N ALA A 123 -7.97 -2.00 12.96
CA ALA A 123 -8.81 -0.83 13.18
C ALA A 123 -8.02 0.26 13.90
N GLU A 124 -8.33 1.51 13.58
CA GLU A 124 -7.79 2.69 14.23
C GLU A 124 -8.92 3.41 14.96
N ARG A 125 -8.71 3.73 16.23
CA ARG A 125 -9.72 4.37 17.10
C ARG A 125 -9.05 5.44 17.95
N PHE A 126 -9.80 6.51 18.23
CA PHE A 126 -9.40 7.59 19.11
C PHE A 126 -10.04 7.47 20.47
N PHE A 127 -9.32 7.93 21.50
CA PHE A 127 -9.89 8.14 22.81
C PHE A 127 -10.48 9.56 22.89
N ALA A 128 -11.73 9.68 23.35
CA ALA A 128 -12.37 10.96 23.62
C ALA A 128 -11.66 11.70 24.74
N GLU A 129 -11.27 10.96 25.80
CA GLU A 129 -10.66 11.52 27.00
C GLU A 129 -9.14 11.34 27.00
N LYS A 130 -8.43 12.45 27.01
CA LYS A 130 -6.95 12.48 26.99
C LYS A 130 -6.32 11.74 28.18
N GLU A 131 -6.93 11.81 29.33
CA GLU A 131 -6.44 11.15 30.55
C GLU A 131 -6.48 9.63 30.41
N HIS A 132 -7.58 9.05 29.89
CA HIS A 132 -7.70 7.63 29.60
C HIS A 132 -6.63 7.17 28.61
N PHE A 133 -6.44 7.91 27.53
CA PHE A 133 -5.37 7.62 26.56
C PHE A 133 -3.99 7.62 27.22
N GLN A 134 -3.69 8.63 28.03
CA GLN A 134 -2.38 8.74 28.70
C GLN A 134 -2.11 7.57 29.65
N ASN A 135 -3.11 7.14 30.40
CA ASN A 135 -3.00 6.00 31.31
C ASN A 135 -2.71 4.70 30.56
N ILE A 136 -3.40 4.45 29.44
CA ILE A 136 -3.19 3.27 28.59
C ILE A 136 -1.83 3.35 27.92
N ALA A 137 -1.44 4.50 27.37
CA ALA A 137 -0.14 4.70 26.72
C ALA A 137 1.02 4.49 27.71
N LEU A 138 0.86 4.94 28.96
CA LEU A 138 1.85 4.73 30.00
C LEU A 138 1.95 3.23 30.40
N ALA A 139 0.81 2.55 30.50
CA ALA A 139 0.77 1.10 30.77
C ALA A 139 1.41 0.31 29.62
N ALA A 140 1.08 0.66 28.38
CA ALA A 140 1.65 0.06 27.18
C ALA A 140 3.17 0.27 27.11
N SER A 141 3.64 1.50 27.37
CA SER A 141 5.07 1.83 27.34
C SER A 141 5.89 1.06 28.39
N LYS A 142 5.28 0.70 29.53
CA LYS A 142 5.91 -0.06 30.60
C LYS A 142 5.71 -1.58 30.49
N TYR A 143 4.88 -2.02 29.53
CA TYR A 143 4.57 -3.42 29.37
C TYR A 143 5.83 -4.22 28.96
N PRO A 144 6.09 -5.39 29.59
CA PRO A 144 7.24 -6.23 29.22
C PRO A 144 7.21 -6.63 27.74
N GLY A 145 8.26 -6.31 26.99
CA GLY A 145 8.34 -6.55 25.55
C GLY A 145 7.74 -5.44 24.68
N ALA A 146 7.34 -4.31 25.26
CA ALA A 146 6.98 -3.12 24.50
C ALA A 146 8.11 -2.65 23.59
N LYS A 147 7.79 -2.36 22.34
CA LYS A 147 8.73 -1.81 21.37
C LYS A 147 8.35 -0.37 21.06
N HIS A 148 9.35 0.51 21.03
CA HIS A 148 9.17 1.93 20.76
C HIS A 148 9.73 2.25 19.39
N PHE A 149 8.96 2.98 18.59
CA PHE A 149 9.32 3.38 17.23
C PHE A 149 9.09 4.89 17.04
N VAL A 150 9.77 5.44 16.07
CA VAL A 150 9.41 6.77 15.55
C VAL A 150 7.99 6.69 15.01
N GLY A 151 7.14 7.63 15.38
CA GLY A 151 5.76 7.73 14.95
C GLY A 151 5.40 9.14 14.49
N GLY A 152 4.18 9.27 13.95
CA GLY A 152 3.69 10.49 13.34
C GLY A 152 4.14 10.66 11.89
N ASN A 153 3.19 11.02 11.03
CA ASN A 153 3.35 11.07 9.57
C ASN A 153 4.60 11.87 9.16
N ALA A 154 4.79 13.05 9.71
CA ALA A 154 5.94 13.88 9.35
C ALA A 154 7.28 13.22 9.71
N ALA A 155 7.38 12.60 10.88
CA ALA A 155 8.63 11.96 11.30
C ALA A 155 8.90 10.70 10.46
N LEU A 156 7.89 9.90 10.15
CA LEU A 156 8.01 8.69 9.34
C LEU A 156 8.34 9.00 7.88
N ILE A 157 7.64 9.95 7.26
CA ILE A 157 7.94 10.44 5.91
C ILE A 157 9.36 11.00 5.88
N GLY A 158 9.72 11.86 6.86
CA GLY A 158 11.06 12.44 6.97
C GLY A 158 12.14 11.37 7.15
N GLN A 159 11.92 10.38 7.99
CA GLN A 159 12.84 9.24 8.17
C GLN A 159 13.02 8.45 6.87
N LYS A 160 11.92 8.17 6.16
CA LYS A 160 11.95 7.43 4.89
C LYS A 160 12.68 8.21 3.80
N LEU A 161 12.35 9.48 3.63
CA LEU A 161 13.03 10.34 2.64
C LEU A 161 14.50 10.58 3.01
N GLY A 162 14.83 10.76 4.30
CA GLY A 162 16.19 10.95 4.79
C GLY A 162 17.09 9.71 4.66
N SER A 163 16.52 8.52 4.53
CA SER A 163 17.29 7.30 4.26
C SER A 163 17.83 7.25 2.81
N ASN A 164 17.33 8.11 1.93
CA ASN A 164 17.87 8.33 0.60
C ASN A 164 19.05 9.33 0.70
N GLY A 165 20.28 8.84 0.58
CA GLY A 165 21.51 9.60 0.81
C GLY A 165 21.72 10.85 -0.06
N ASN A 166 20.88 11.07 -1.08
CA ASN A 166 20.96 12.21 -1.99
C ASN A 166 19.95 13.33 -1.67
N LEU A 167 19.13 13.15 -0.60
CA LEU A 167 18.05 14.07 -0.27
C LEU A 167 18.31 14.77 1.05
N SER A 168 18.22 16.11 1.06
CA SER A 168 18.25 16.92 2.28
C SER A 168 16.83 17.07 2.82
N VAL A 169 16.59 16.67 4.06
CA VAL A 169 15.28 16.77 4.74
C VAL A 169 15.34 17.85 5.80
N SER A 170 14.37 18.77 5.78
CA SER A 170 14.22 19.85 6.76
C SER A 170 12.79 19.91 7.26
N LEU A 171 12.62 20.13 8.58
CA LEU A 171 11.32 20.42 9.19
C LEU A 171 11.08 21.93 9.11
N LEU A 172 10.08 22.35 8.33
CA LEU A 172 9.70 23.75 8.16
C LEU A 172 8.21 23.93 8.45
N ILE A 173 7.90 24.95 9.24
CA ILE A 173 6.53 25.40 9.54
C ILE A 173 6.44 26.85 9.10
N SER A 174 6.27 27.14 7.82
CA SER A 174 5.87 28.47 7.36
C SER A 174 5.62 28.50 5.85
N GLN A 175 4.91 29.50 5.39
CA GLN A 175 4.43 29.80 4.03
C GLN A 175 5.17 29.04 2.91
N ILE A 176 4.50 28.05 2.36
CA ILE A 176 5.03 27.23 1.25
C ILE A 176 4.85 28.00 -0.05
N PRO A 177 5.92 28.32 -0.81
CA PRO A 177 5.80 28.93 -2.12
C PRO A 177 5.00 28.05 -3.09
N SER A 178 4.24 28.64 -3.99
CA SER A 178 3.36 27.95 -4.94
C SER A 178 4.09 27.00 -5.91
N GLU A 179 5.39 27.22 -6.09
CA GLU A 179 6.27 26.37 -6.93
C GLU A 179 6.65 25.06 -6.23
N ILE A 180 6.44 24.97 -4.93
CA ILE A 180 6.77 23.78 -4.15
C ILE A 180 5.60 22.79 -4.22
N THR A 181 5.90 21.55 -4.53
CA THR A 181 4.92 20.47 -4.52
C THR A 181 4.52 20.14 -3.08
N VAL A 182 3.23 20.23 -2.80
CA VAL A 182 2.66 19.88 -1.49
C VAL A 182 1.98 18.52 -1.61
N HIS A 183 2.38 17.59 -0.76
CA HIS A 183 1.69 16.32 -0.56
C HIS A 183 1.11 16.26 0.85
N LEU A 184 -0.14 15.86 0.94
CA LEU A 184 -0.84 15.59 2.19
C LEU A 184 -1.04 14.09 2.34
N GLU A 185 -0.43 13.50 3.37
CA GLU A 185 -0.81 12.16 3.81
C GLU A 185 -1.93 12.30 4.83
N LEU A 186 -3.08 11.69 4.55
CA LEU A 186 -4.17 11.70 5.50
C LEU A 186 -3.85 10.78 6.68
N ALA A 187 -4.47 11.05 7.79
CA ALA A 187 -4.43 10.19 8.97
C ALA A 187 -5.86 9.76 9.30
N SER A 188 -5.99 8.67 10.03
CA SER A 188 -7.28 8.18 10.49
C SER A 188 -8.05 9.26 11.23
N MET A 189 -9.22 9.56 10.70
CA MET A 189 -10.14 10.56 11.24
C MET A 189 -11.52 9.97 11.36
N THR A 190 -12.16 10.21 12.49
CA THR A 190 -13.54 9.78 12.76
C THR A 190 -14.50 10.97 12.87
N ASP A 191 -13.98 12.19 12.94
CA ASP A 191 -14.79 13.42 13.05
C ASP A 191 -15.22 13.90 11.65
N THR A 192 -16.51 13.80 11.37
CA THR A 192 -17.11 14.20 10.08
C THR A 192 -16.97 15.69 9.82
N ALA A 193 -17.10 16.55 10.84
CA ALA A 193 -16.98 17.99 10.64
C ALA A 193 -15.56 18.39 10.27
N TYR A 194 -14.57 17.74 10.88
CA TYR A 194 -13.17 17.94 10.55
C TYR A 194 -12.84 17.42 9.13
N MET A 195 -13.35 16.25 8.75
CA MET A 195 -13.18 15.73 7.39
C MET A 195 -13.83 16.65 6.35
N ASN A 196 -15.02 17.18 6.62
CA ASN A 196 -15.64 18.18 5.73
C ASN A 196 -14.76 19.41 5.55
N THR A 197 -14.15 19.91 6.63
CA THR A 197 -13.20 21.02 6.55
C THR A 197 -11.99 20.68 5.67
N ILE A 198 -11.44 19.49 5.75
CA ILE A 198 -10.35 19.03 4.88
C ILE A 198 -10.81 18.99 3.43
N VAL A 199 -11.97 18.40 3.15
CA VAL A 199 -12.51 18.28 1.80
C VAL A 199 -12.75 19.68 1.18
N GLU A 200 -13.33 20.59 1.93
CA GLU A 200 -13.72 21.92 1.42
C GLU A 200 -12.55 22.93 1.37
N GLN A 201 -11.58 22.82 2.27
CA GLN A 201 -10.59 23.89 2.47
C GLN A 201 -9.15 23.46 2.20
N VAL A 202 -8.84 22.15 2.24
CA VAL A 202 -7.45 21.67 2.16
C VAL A 202 -7.16 20.93 0.87
N LEU A 203 -8.09 20.11 0.37
CA LEU A 203 -7.83 19.28 -0.81
C LEU A 203 -7.43 20.09 -2.04
N THR A 204 -8.00 21.28 -2.21
CA THR A 204 -7.70 22.15 -3.35
C THR A 204 -6.33 22.86 -3.24
N LEU A 205 -5.74 22.88 -2.05
CA LEU A 205 -4.46 23.58 -1.79
C LEU A 205 -3.22 22.69 -1.92
N VAL A 206 -3.42 21.38 -2.08
CA VAL A 206 -2.33 20.41 -2.19
C VAL A 206 -2.24 19.81 -3.59
N ASN A 207 -1.04 19.47 -4.02
CA ASN A 207 -0.84 18.89 -5.36
C ASN A 207 -1.09 17.39 -5.42
N SER A 208 -0.92 16.73 -4.28
CA SER A 208 -1.04 15.28 -4.13
C SER A 208 -1.58 14.91 -2.76
N ILE A 209 -2.41 13.88 -2.71
CA ILE A 209 -2.85 13.27 -1.44
C ILE A 209 -2.52 11.78 -1.42
N GLY A 210 -2.15 11.28 -0.23
CA GLY A 210 -2.06 9.86 0.11
C GLY A 210 -3.18 9.51 1.09
N LEU A 211 -3.79 8.34 0.90
CA LEU A 211 -4.90 7.90 1.73
C LEU A 211 -5.12 6.38 1.66
N ASN A 212 -5.64 5.83 2.73
CA ASN A 212 -6.03 4.43 2.82
C ASN A 212 -7.53 4.21 2.51
N GLU A 213 -7.98 2.96 2.61
CA GLU A 213 -9.35 2.56 2.30
C GLU A 213 -10.41 3.17 3.25
N GLN A 214 -10.07 3.36 4.52
CA GLN A 214 -11.01 3.95 5.50
C GLN A 214 -11.17 5.45 5.23
N GLU A 215 -10.07 6.14 5.00
CA GLU A 215 -10.02 7.56 4.69
C GLU A 215 -10.74 7.87 3.37
N LEU A 216 -10.50 7.07 2.32
CA LEU A 216 -11.18 7.23 1.03
C LEU A 216 -12.70 7.14 1.16
N LEU A 217 -13.19 6.13 1.90
CA LEU A 217 -14.62 5.95 2.11
C LEU A 217 -15.21 7.08 2.95
N PHE A 218 -14.44 7.55 3.94
CA PHE A 218 -14.86 8.65 4.81
C PHE A 218 -14.94 9.98 4.04
N ILE A 219 -13.97 10.28 3.17
CA ILE A 219 -14.04 11.44 2.27
C ILE A 219 -15.26 11.36 1.36
N SER A 220 -15.52 10.19 0.76
CA SER A 220 -16.68 10.02 -0.11
C SER A 220 -18.00 10.29 0.63
N ARG A 221 -18.12 9.84 1.89
CA ARG A 221 -19.29 10.12 2.73
C ARG A 221 -19.41 11.60 3.08
N ALA A 222 -18.32 12.22 3.51
CA ALA A 222 -18.27 13.62 3.88
C ALA A 222 -18.65 14.54 2.71
N GLY A 223 -18.08 14.30 1.53
CA GLY A 223 -18.35 15.07 0.31
C GLY A 223 -19.58 14.64 -0.49
N SER A 224 -20.41 13.70 0.01
CA SER A 224 -21.57 13.14 -0.71
C SER A 224 -21.18 12.52 -2.06
N GLY A 225 -20.03 11.90 -2.14
CA GLY A 225 -19.47 11.26 -3.33
C GLY A 225 -20.12 9.92 -3.67
N PRO A 226 -19.59 9.24 -4.70
CA PRO A 226 -20.03 7.91 -5.08
C PRO A 226 -19.83 6.91 -3.94
N HIS A 227 -20.74 5.92 -3.84
CA HIS A 227 -20.69 4.86 -2.83
C HIS A 227 -20.73 5.36 -1.37
N SER A 228 -21.19 6.59 -1.12
CA SER A 228 -21.26 7.22 0.21
C SER A 228 -22.17 6.48 1.21
N SER A 229 -23.07 5.60 0.75
CA SER A 229 -23.87 4.72 1.59
C SER A 229 -23.09 3.54 2.18
N GLN A 230 -21.90 3.25 1.65
CA GLN A 230 -21.02 2.21 2.17
C GLN A 230 -20.40 2.67 3.49
N GLN A 231 -20.55 1.87 4.55
CA GLN A 231 -20.01 2.22 5.87
C GLN A 231 -18.60 1.66 6.10
N TYR A 232 -18.31 0.48 5.56
CA TYR A 232 -17.04 -0.22 5.73
C TYR A 232 -16.78 -1.16 4.54
N TRP A 233 -15.53 -1.54 4.35
CA TRP A 233 -15.14 -2.55 3.37
C TRP A 233 -15.30 -3.96 3.96
N SER A 234 -15.91 -4.85 3.19
CA SER A 234 -15.97 -6.27 3.54
C SER A 234 -14.80 -7.03 2.91
N GLY A 235 -13.62 -6.97 3.50
CA GLY A 235 -12.39 -7.55 2.96
C GLY A 235 -11.62 -6.57 2.06
N THR A 236 -10.99 -7.08 0.99
CA THR A 236 -10.25 -6.24 0.03
C THR A 236 -11.17 -5.22 -0.64
N PRO A 237 -10.83 -3.93 -0.62
CA PRO A 237 -11.61 -2.89 -1.29
C PRO A 237 -11.81 -3.18 -2.79
N ASP A 238 -13.04 -3.05 -3.26
CA ASP A 238 -13.39 -3.25 -4.67
C ASP A 238 -12.74 -2.18 -5.55
N VAL A 239 -11.95 -2.61 -6.53
CA VAL A 239 -11.18 -1.71 -7.41
C VAL A 239 -12.10 -0.74 -8.17
N ALA A 240 -13.26 -1.21 -8.62
CA ALA A 240 -14.20 -0.38 -9.36
C ALA A 240 -14.80 0.72 -8.47
N MET A 241 -15.15 0.41 -7.22
CA MET A 241 -15.64 1.40 -6.26
C MET A 241 -14.55 2.42 -5.90
N VAL A 242 -13.35 1.96 -5.61
CA VAL A 242 -12.20 2.84 -5.34
C VAL A 242 -11.91 3.76 -6.52
N SER A 243 -11.88 3.22 -7.74
CA SER A 243 -11.70 3.99 -8.97
C SER A 243 -12.79 5.06 -9.17
N ASP A 244 -14.05 4.72 -8.88
CA ASP A 244 -15.17 5.67 -8.99
C ASP A 244 -15.05 6.83 -7.99
N ILE A 245 -14.65 6.54 -6.74
CA ILE A 245 -14.47 7.58 -5.71
C ILE A 245 -13.27 8.48 -6.08
N ILE A 246 -12.14 7.89 -6.45
CA ILE A 246 -10.94 8.67 -6.84
C ILE A 246 -11.22 9.52 -8.08
N PHE A 247 -11.93 8.97 -9.07
CA PHE A 247 -12.33 9.74 -10.24
C PHE A 247 -13.18 10.95 -9.86
N TRP A 248 -14.19 10.74 -9.00
CA TRP A 248 -15.03 11.82 -8.50
C TRP A 248 -14.22 12.89 -7.75
N LEU A 249 -13.30 12.47 -6.87
CA LEU A 249 -12.43 13.41 -6.14
C LEU A 249 -11.62 14.31 -7.08
N LEU A 250 -11.01 13.72 -8.11
CA LEU A 250 -10.22 14.51 -9.08
C LEU A 250 -11.09 15.35 -10.01
N LYS A 251 -12.34 14.94 -10.27
CA LYS A 251 -13.29 15.74 -11.07
C LYS A 251 -13.88 16.92 -10.29
N GLU A 252 -14.17 16.72 -9.01
CA GLU A 252 -14.82 17.72 -8.16
C GLU A 252 -13.82 18.69 -7.55
N TYR A 253 -12.69 18.18 -7.03
CA TYR A 253 -11.69 18.95 -6.29
C TYR A 253 -10.36 19.09 -7.02
N GLY A 254 -10.18 18.41 -8.14
CA GLY A 254 -8.93 18.45 -8.90
C GLY A 254 -8.80 19.73 -9.74
N ARG A 255 -7.58 19.99 -10.20
CA ARG A 255 -7.27 21.11 -11.08
C ARG A 255 -7.98 20.96 -12.42
N THR A 256 -8.57 22.06 -12.91
CA THR A 256 -9.17 22.14 -14.24
C THR A 256 -8.47 23.21 -15.09
N ASP A 257 -8.53 23.07 -16.41
CA ASP A 257 -7.97 24.09 -17.34
C ASP A 257 -8.73 25.42 -17.29
N SER A 258 -10.02 25.38 -16.87
CA SER A 258 -10.91 26.54 -16.83
C SER A 258 -10.81 27.35 -15.55
N THR A 259 -10.44 26.70 -14.44
CA THR A 259 -10.27 27.36 -13.14
C THR A 259 -8.95 26.90 -12.53
N ARG A 260 -8.12 27.84 -12.09
CA ARG A 260 -6.90 27.55 -11.33
C ARG A 260 -7.17 27.51 -9.83
N ASP A 261 -8.39 27.14 -9.44
CA ASP A 261 -8.83 27.22 -8.05
C ASP A 261 -8.38 26.00 -7.23
N SER A 262 -7.78 25.01 -7.89
CA SER A 262 -7.23 23.82 -7.23
C SER A 262 -5.84 23.47 -7.76
N ASP A 263 -4.99 22.98 -6.88
CA ASP A 263 -3.68 22.44 -7.18
C ASP A 263 -3.65 20.90 -7.19
N LEU A 264 -4.74 20.23 -6.80
CA LEU A 264 -4.82 18.78 -6.71
C LEU A 264 -4.79 18.12 -8.09
N THR A 265 -3.76 17.31 -8.33
CA THR A 265 -3.53 16.63 -9.60
C THR A 265 -3.11 15.16 -9.45
N ARG A 266 -2.95 14.67 -8.20
CA ARG A 266 -2.54 13.29 -7.94
C ARG A 266 -3.18 12.76 -6.66
N ILE A 267 -3.64 11.51 -6.71
CA ILE A 267 -4.11 10.74 -5.55
C ILE A 267 -3.34 9.43 -5.50
N HIS A 268 -2.77 9.08 -4.35
CA HIS A 268 -2.15 7.80 -4.08
C HIS A 268 -2.96 7.04 -3.03
N PHE A 269 -3.77 6.11 -3.49
CA PHE A 269 -4.55 5.21 -2.65
C PHE A 269 -3.73 3.96 -2.34
N HIS A 270 -3.69 3.55 -1.08
CA HIS A 270 -2.94 2.37 -0.66
C HIS A 270 -3.74 1.49 0.30
N THR A 271 -3.62 0.20 0.11
CA THR A 271 -4.14 -0.84 1.01
C THR A 271 -3.11 -1.94 1.18
N LEU A 272 -3.37 -2.90 2.06
CA LEU A 272 -2.55 -4.11 2.18
C LEU A 272 -2.70 -5.08 1.00
N SER A 273 -3.64 -4.85 0.08
CA SER A 273 -3.91 -5.75 -1.06
C SER A 273 -3.41 -5.20 -2.38
N TYR A 274 -3.55 -3.90 -2.60
CA TYR A 274 -3.09 -3.22 -3.82
C TYR A 274 -2.92 -1.72 -3.59
N HIS A 275 -2.17 -1.08 -4.47
CA HIS A 275 -2.07 0.37 -4.54
C HIS A 275 -2.63 0.88 -5.85
N MET A 276 -3.19 2.09 -5.81
CA MET A 276 -3.68 2.78 -6.99
C MET A 276 -3.21 4.23 -6.98
N ILE A 277 -2.63 4.69 -8.08
CA ILE A 277 -2.36 6.11 -8.29
C ILE A 277 -3.26 6.60 -9.41
N ALA A 278 -3.90 7.75 -9.21
CA ALA A 278 -4.59 8.46 -10.27
C ALA A 278 -4.02 9.86 -10.41
N ILE A 279 -3.84 10.29 -11.65
CA ILE A 279 -3.31 11.62 -12.00
C ILE A 279 -4.18 12.31 -13.03
N ILE A 280 -4.25 13.62 -12.96
CA ILE A 280 -4.69 14.44 -14.08
C ILE A 280 -3.56 14.47 -15.10
N ASP A 281 -3.87 14.19 -16.36
CA ASP A 281 -2.88 14.07 -17.43
C ASP A 281 -2.09 15.36 -17.61
N GLY A 282 -0.79 15.24 -17.88
CA GLY A 282 0.10 16.36 -18.12
C GLY A 282 0.76 16.98 -16.88
N TYR A 283 0.46 16.50 -15.65
CA TYR A 283 1.05 17.05 -14.43
C TYR A 283 2.11 16.16 -13.76
N TRP A 284 2.07 14.86 -14.05
CA TRP A 284 2.96 13.91 -13.39
C TRP A 284 3.47 12.84 -14.36
N ASN A 285 4.75 12.53 -14.26
CA ASN A 285 5.41 11.42 -14.97
C ASN A 285 5.86 10.33 -13.99
N ASN A 286 6.34 9.22 -14.56
CA ASN A 286 6.96 8.10 -13.86
C ASN A 286 6.04 7.37 -12.87
N GLN A 287 4.72 7.37 -13.09
CA GLN A 287 3.76 6.82 -12.13
C GLN A 287 3.76 5.29 -12.06
N VAL A 288 4.22 4.60 -13.11
CA VAL A 288 4.45 3.14 -13.08
C VAL A 288 5.49 2.79 -12.02
N ALA A 289 6.63 3.47 -12.04
CA ALA A 289 7.66 3.28 -11.03
C ALA A 289 7.19 3.70 -9.62
N SER A 290 6.42 4.79 -9.55
CA SER A 290 5.87 5.32 -8.31
C SER A 290 4.94 4.32 -7.60
N VAL A 291 3.94 3.78 -8.29
CA VAL A 291 2.99 2.83 -7.71
C VAL A 291 3.67 1.50 -7.34
N ALA A 292 4.60 1.04 -8.16
CA ALA A 292 5.39 -0.17 -7.91
C ALA A 292 6.32 -0.01 -6.69
N ALA A 293 6.98 1.15 -6.55
CA ALA A 293 7.86 1.45 -5.42
C ALA A 293 7.09 1.46 -4.09
N GLY A 294 5.92 2.13 -4.06
CA GLY A 294 5.04 2.10 -2.90
C GLY A 294 4.61 0.68 -2.51
N ALA A 295 4.23 -0.14 -3.48
CA ALA A 295 3.83 -1.52 -3.22
C ALA A 295 4.99 -2.41 -2.74
N ARG A 296 6.19 -2.23 -3.31
CA ARG A 296 7.40 -2.94 -2.87
C ARG A 296 7.76 -2.63 -1.43
N ILE A 297 7.74 -1.36 -1.04
CA ILE A 297 8.07 -0.98 0.34
C ILE A 297 7.04 -1.50 1.33
N ALA A 298 5.75 -1.57 0.95
CA ALA A 298 4.71 -2.12 1.80
C ALA A 298 5.02 -3.57 2.22
N GLY A 299 5.38 -4.42 1.27
CA GLY A 299 5.73 -5.82 1.54
C GLY A 299 7.01 -5.99 2.35
N SER A 300 8.09 -5.30 1.98
CA SER A 300 9.38 -5.44 2.65
C SER A 300 9.38 -4.85 4.06
N GLN A 301 8.81 -3.67 4.26
CA GLN A 301 8.79 -2.98 5.56
C GLN A 301 7.89 -3.70 6.57
N ALA A 302 6.72 -4.19 6.15
CA ALA A 302 5.85 -4.98 7.02
C ALA A 302 6.55 -6.23 7.56
N CYS A 303 7.34 -6.90 6.72
CA CYS A 303 8.16 -8.05 7.10
C CYS A 303 9.47 -7.70 7.82
N GLY A 304 9.83 -6.43 7.94
CA GLY A 304 11.10 -5.99 8.53
C GLY A 304 12.32 -6.40 7.70
N THR A 305 12.17 -6.51 6.38
CA THR A 305 13.23 -6.90 5.46
C THR A 305 13.68 -5.71 4.61
N GLY A 306 14.94 -5.69 4.18
CA GLY A 306 15.47 -4.64 3.30
C GLY A 306 15.02 -4.76 1.84
N ALA A 307 14.55 -5.95 1.45
CA ALA A 307 13.99 -6.27 0.15
C ALA A 307 12.84 -7.28 0.32
N ILE A 308 12.05 -7.50 -0.71
CA ILE A 308 11.03 -8.55 -0.71
C ILE A 308 11.70 -9.93 -0.55
N ASP A 309 11.23 -10.68 0.43
CA ASP A 309 11.54 -12.10 0.61
C ASP A 309 10.29 -12.89 0.17
N PRO A 310 10.31 -13.53 -1.00
CA PRO A 310 9.14 -14.22 -1.56
C PRO A 310 8.58 -15.30 -0.65
N THR A 311 9.40 -15.86 0.23
CA THR A 311 8.99 -16.92 1.17
C THR A 311 8.19 -16.38 2.36
N LYS A 312 8.23 -15.06 2.61
CA LYS A 312 7.58 -14.38 3.74
C LYS A 312 6.35 -13.58 3.34
N VAL A 313 6.02 -13.57 2.07
CA VAL A 313 4.91 -12.77 1.54
C VAL A 313 3.93 -13.65 0.75
N VAL A 314 2.73 -13.14 0.55
CA VAL A 314 1.70 -13.82 -0.24
C VAL A 314 0.93 -12.82 -1.09
N LEU A 315 0.63 -13.20 -2.33
CA LEU A 315 -0.21 -12.46 -3.25
C LEU A 315 -1.68 -12.77 -2.96
N LYS A 316 -2.41 -11.82 -2.35
CA LYS A 316 -3.84 -11.96 -2.02
C LYS A 316 -4.77 -11.23 -2.99
N PHE A 317 -4.23 -10.32 -3.79
CA PHE A 317 -5.02 -9.50 -4.72
C PHE A 317 -5.53 -10.33 -5.90
N PRO A 318 -6.83 -10.23 -6.27
CA PRO A 318 -7.35 -10.88 -7.46
C PRO A 318 -6.76 -10.20 -8.71
N MET A 319 -5.98 -10.96 -9.50
CA MET A 319 -5.29 -10.44 -10.69
C MET A 319 -6.25 -10.05 -11.83
N GLN A 320 -7.56 -10.22 -11.66
CA GLN A 320 -8.58 -9.75 -12.59
C GLN A 320 -9.67 -8.98 -11.85
N PHE A 321 -10.00 -7.80 -12.34
CA PHE A 321 -10.98 -6.89 -11.72
C PHE A 321 -11.69 -6.03 -12.76
N VAL A 322 -12.79 -5.39 -12.35
CA VAL A 322 -13.58 -4.43 -13.15
C VAL A 322 -13.07 -3.01 -12.90
N LEU A 323 -13.16 -2.14 -13.89
CA LEU A 323 -12.56 -0.79 -13.82
C LEU A 323 -13.48 0.28 -13.20
N SER A 324 -14.80 0.10 -13.26
CA SER A 324 -15.78 1.04 -12.70
C SER A 324 -17.11 0.34 -12.48
N ASN A 325 -17.87 0.76 -11.47
CA ASN A 325 -19.24 0.31 -11.24
C ASN A 325 -20.28 1.31 -11.77
N ILE A 326 -19.89 2.54 -12.06
CA ILE A 326 -20.77 3.64 -12.48
C ILE A 326 -20.62 3.94 -13.97
N ASP A 327 -19.39 4.02 -14.47
CA ASP A 327 -19.13 4.33 -15.87
C ASP A 327 -19.57 3.19 -16.79
N LYS A 328 -20.59 3.42 -17.61
CA LYS A 328 -21.16 2.41 -18.52
C LYS A 328 -20.13 1.85 -19.51
N SER A 329 -19.14 2.64 -19.91
CA SER A 329 -18.08 2.23 -20.85
C SER A 329 -17.02 1.33 -20.21
N LEU A 330 -16.85 1.41 -18.91
CA LEU A 330 -15.86 0.68 -18.11
C LEU A 330 -16.46 -0.45 -17.26
N LYS A 331 -17.75 -0.40 -16.96
CA LYS A 331 -18.46 -1.34 -16.07
C LYS A 331 -18.33 -2.82 -16.50
N THR A 332 -18.18 -3.08 -17.79
CA THR A 332 -18.02 -4.43 -18.33
C THR A 332 -16.55 -4.74 -18.69
N LYS A 333 -15.70 -3.73 -18.66
CA LYS A 333 -14.26 -3.91 -18.96
C LYS A 333 -13.55 -4.52 -17.78
N LYS A 334 -12.94 -5.67 -18.00
CA LYS A 334 -12.07 -6.34 -17.05
C LYS A 334 -10.62 -6.08 -17.41
N MET A 335 -9.82 -5.77 -16.41
CA MET A 335 -8.37 -5.74 -16.51
C MET A 335 -7.81 -7.01 -15.89
N THR A 336 -6.79 -7.57 -16.52
CA THR A 336 -6.04 -8.72 -15.97
C THR A 336 -4.58 -8.32 -15.88
N LEU A 337 -4.00 -8.45 -14.69
CA LEU A 337 -2.57 -8.26 -14.45
C LEU A 337 -1.84 -9.61 -14.58
N SER A 338 -0.55 -9.53 -14.85
CA SER A 338 0.35 -10.69 -14.81
C SER A 338 1.39 -10.47 -13.71
N PRO A 339 1.88 -11.50 -13.02
CA PRO A 339 3.02 -11.36 -12.11
C PRO A 339 4.28 -10.80 -12.78
N THR A 340 4.44 -11.02 -14.08
CA THR A 340 5.56 -10.48 -14.88
C THR A 340 5.30 -9.08 -15.43
N ASP A 341 4.04 -8.59 -15.40
CA ASP A 341 3.62 -7.24 -15.78
C ASP A 341 2.54 -6.78 -14.80
N PRO A 342 2.94 -6.47 -13.54
CA PRO A 342 2.01 -6.28 -12.44
C PRO A 342 1.39 -4.89 -12.37
N VAL A 343 1.75 -3.95 -13.24
CA VAL A 343 1.19 -2.60 -13.23
C VAL A 343 0.17 -2.44 -14.34
N GLY A 344 -1.10 -2.36 -13.95
CA GLY A 344 -2.20 -2.02 -14.88
C GLY A 344 -2.36 -0.51 -15.04
N MET A 345 -2.74 -0.07 -16.25
CA MET A 345 -3.00 1.32 -16.56
C MET A 345 -4.27 1.46 -17.39
N TRP A 346 -5.11 2.45 -17.04
CA TRP A 346 -6.28 2.82 -17.87
C TRP A 346 -6.57 4.32 -17.76
N HIS A 347 -7.32 4.82 -18.74
CA HIS A 347 -7.75 6.20 -18.80
C HIS A 347 -9.27 6.31 -18.58
N ARG A 348 -9.65 7.37 -17.89
CA ARG A 348 -11.03 7.80 -17.77
C ARG A 348 -11.07 9.33 -17.94
N GLU A 349 -11.55 9.79 -19.08
CA GLU A 349 -11.43 11.19 -19.53
C GLU A 349 -9.95 11.66 -19.53
N ASN A 350 -9.64 12.75 -18.83
CA ASN A 350 -8.29 13.31 -18.66
C ASN A 350 -7.58 12.79 -17.39
N ILE A 351 -8.00 11.65 -16.87
CA ILE A 351 -7.41 11.05 -15.66
C ILE A 351 -6.86 9.68 -16.02
N THR A 352 -5.57 9.47 -15.71
CA THR A 352 -4.89 8.19 -15.87
C THR A 352 -4.75 7.51 -14.52
N PHE A 353 -5.13 6.23 -14.48
CA PHE A 353 -5.03 5.35 -13.32
C PHE A 353 -3.91 4.34 -13.51
N PHE A 354 -3.20 4.05 -12.42
CA PHE A 354 -2.17 3.03 -12.32
C PHE A 354 -2.48 2.16 -11.11
N ILE A 355 -2.40 0.84 -11.26
CA ILE A 355 -2.67 -0.11 -10.18
C ILE A 355 -1.62 -1.21 -10.15
N THR A 356 -1.24 -1.63 -8.96
CA THR A 356 -0.39 -2.81 -8.76
C THR A 356 -0.83 -3.57 -7.50
N PRO A 357 -0.74 -4.91 -7.47
CA PRO A 357 -0.98 -5.66 -6.24
C PRO A 357 0.09 -5.36 -5.19
N VAL A 358 -0.16 -5.74 -3.95
CA VAL A 358 0.82 -5.75 -2.85
C VAL A 358 1.13 -7.19 -2.47
N LEU A 359 2.39 -7.48 -2.20
CA LEU A 359 2.82 -8.72 -1.57
C LEU A 359 2.66 -8.58 -0.06
N VAL A 360 1.65 -9.25 0.48
CA VAL A 360 1.27 -9.14 1.90
C VAL A 360 2.19 -9.96 2.77
N CYS A 361 2.81 -9.35 3.78
CA CYS A 361 3.64 -10.07 4.73
C CYS A 361 2.82 -11.10 5.53
N ILE A 362 3.29 -12.34 5.62
CA ILE A 362 2.63 -13.44 6.34
C ILE A 362 2.67 -13.19 7.84
N ASP A 363 3.84 -12.82 8.36
CA ASP A 363 4.08 -12.52 9.77
C ASP A 363 4.59 -11.09 9.92
N PRO A 364 3.72 -10.07 9.91
CA PRO A 364 4.14 -8.69 9.95
C PRO A 364 4.75 -8.32 11.30
N ILE A 365 5.93 -7.69 11.26
CA ILE A 365 6.61 -7.16 12.45
C ILE A 365 6.00 -5.83 12.87
N ARG A 366 5.63 -5.00 11.87
CA ARG A 366 5.09 -3.66 12.08
C ARG A 366 4.33 -3.19 10.84
N THR A 367 3.12 -2.67 11.08
CA THR A 367 2.29 -2.03 10.03
C THR A 367 2.07 -0.53 10.29
N VAL A 368 2.33 -0.06 11.52
CA VAL A 368 2.19 1.36 11.88
C VAL A 368 3.20 2.20 11.10
N GLY A 369 2.73 3.30 10.50
CA GLY A 369 3.50 4.17 9.64
C GLY A 369 3.85 3.58 8.27
N LEU A 370 3.19 2.51 7.90
CA LEU A 370 3.38 1.90 6.59
C LEU A 370 2.85 2.80 5.48
N GLY A 371 1.68 3.45 5.68
CA GLY A 371 1.10 4.42 4.76
C GLY A 371 2.06 5.57 4.44
N ASP A 372 2.65 6.16 5.49
CA ASP A 372 3.67 7.22 5.34
C ASP A 372 4.86 6.79 4.49
N SER A 373 5.35 5.58 4.72
CA SER A 373 6.47 5.02 3.96
C SER A 373 6.11 4.74 2.50
N ILE A 374 4.89 4.26 2.25
CA ILE A 374 4.32 4.01 0.92
C ILE A 374 4.24 5.31 0.13
N SER A 375 3.64 6.34 0.72
CA SER A 375 3.47 7.64 0.09
C SER A 375 4.81 8.33 -0.16
N ALA A 376 5.73 8.28 0.80
CA ALA A 376 7.08 8.82 0.65
C ALA A 376 7.86 8.14 -0.48
N GLU A 377 7.85 6.81 -0.53
CA GLU A 377 8.52 6.04 -1.58
C GLU A 377 7.88 6.31 -2.95
N GLY A 378 6.54 6.32 -3.03
CA GLY A 378 5.83 6.68 -4.25
C GLY A 378 6.15 8.09 -4.75
N LEU A 379 6.29 9.06 -3.86
CA LEU A 379 6.69 10.43 -4.24
C LEU A 379 8.14 10.50 -4.73
N LEU A 380 9.07 9.75 -4.12
CA LEU A 380 10.47 9.73 -4.56
C LEU A 380 10.61 9.32 -6.02
N TYR A 381 9.74 8.43 -6.50
CA TYR A 381 9.75 7.97 -7.89
C TYR A 381 8.78 8.74 -8.79
N SER A 382 8.01 9.70 -8.29
CA SER A 382 7.16 10.59 -9.08
C SER A 382 7.93 11.80 -9.61
N GLU A 383 7.61 12.23 -10.82
CA GLU A 383 8.08 13.48 -11.41
C GLU A 383 6.89 14.43 -11.61
N ARG A 384 6.95 15.62 -11.01
CA ARG A 384 5.99 16.70 -11.32
C ARG A 384 6.50 17.50 -12.51
N GLN A 385 5.61 17.77 -13.47
CA GLN A 385 5.85 18.63 -14.63
C GLN A 385 5.54 20.10 -14.35
#